data_966f450d073ef0f8694da102882a37a1
#
_entry.id   966f450d073ef0f8694da102882a37a1
#
_cell.length_a   1.000
_cell.length_b   1.000
_cell.length_c   1.000
_cell.angle_alpha   90.00
_cell.angle_beta   90.00
_cell.angle_gamma   90.00
#
_symmetry.space_group_name_H-M   'P 1'
#
loop_
_entity.id
_entity.type
_entity.pdbx_description
1 polymer ?
#
loop_
_entity_poly.entity_id
_entity_poly.type
_entity_poly.pdbx_seq_one_letter_code
_entity_poly.pdbx_strand_id
1 'polypeptide(L)'
;MTWRTVLVVDDETLYKQFQLLSLHGQNKDALAKTRLGAWEYDIVAPYYKCNMTDIMAAIGMAQFERYAGMLSRRQEIIRRYNEALATYRTQTLNHLNGDHISSGHLYLVRLLDKSIEQRNEIIIKMAERGIACNVHYKPLPMMTAYKALGFDIADYPNAYNQYHNEITLPLHTSLTDEDVEYVISNFVDIISQ
;
A
#
# COMPACT_ATOMS: atom_id res chain seq x y z
N MET A 1 5.36 -9.00 -8.24
CA MET A 1 4.09 -9.10 -7.47
C MET A 1 3.00 -8.42 -8.29
N THR A 2 1.96 -9.13 -8.71
CA THR A 2 0.86 -8.54 -9.49
C THR A 2 -0.22 -8.08 -8.54
N TRP A 3 -0.49 -6.76 -8.52
CA TRP A 3 -1.59 -6.17 -7.76
C TRP A 3 -2.93 -6.63 -8.36
N ARG A 4 -3.86 -7.03 -7.51
CA ARG A 4 -5.21 -7.45 -7.90
C ARG A 4 -6.22 -6.72 -7.03
N THR A 5 -7.26 -6.22 -7.68
CA THR A 5 -8.40 -5.60 -7.01
C THR A 5 -9.62 -6.47 -7.24
N VAL A 6 -10.36 -6.72 -6.19
CA VAL A 6 -11.68 -7.37 -6.22
C VAL A 6 -12.69 -6.31 -5.82
N LEU A 7 -13.72 -6.12 -6.65
CA LEU A 7 -14.86 -5.27 -6.34
C LEU A 7 -15.98 -6.14 -5.81
N VAL A 8 -16.50 -5.80 -4.64
CA VAL A 8 -17.64 -6.45 -4.02
C VAL A 8 -18.77 -5.44 -3.91
N VAL A 9 -19.96 -5.80 -4.39
CA VAL A 9 -21.15 -4.95 -4.37
C VAL A 9 -22.38 -5.79 -4.03
N ASP A 10 -23.35 -5.18 -3.32
CA ASP A 10 -24.64 -5.80 -3.00
C ASP A 10 -25.74 -5.41 -4.01
N ASP A 11 -25.43 -4.51 -4.95
CA ASP A 11 -26.34 -4.08 -6.02
C ASP A 11 -26.13 -4.91 -7.29
N GLU A 12 -27.17 -5.64 -7.70
CA GLU A 12 -27.11 -6.51 -8.88
C GLU A 12 -26.90 -5.74 -10.20
N THR A 13 -27.40 -4.51 -10.28
CA THR A 13 -27.24 -3.65 -11.48
C THR A 13 -25.79 -3.23 -11.62
N LEU A 14 -25.15 -2.79 -10.52
CA LEU A 14 -23.72 -2.47 -10.50
C LEU A 14 -22.87 -3.70 -10.78
N TYR A 15 -23.22 -4.86 -10.23
CA TYR A 15 -22.53 -6.12 -10.52
C TYR A 15 -22.51 -6.42 -12.02
N LYS A 16 -23.65 -6.35 -12.68
CA LYS A 16 -23.77 -6.55 -14.15
C LYS A 16 -22.97 -5.52 -14.95
N GLN A 17 -22.97 -4.26 -14.51
CA GLN A 17 -22.15 -3.22 -15.13
C GLN A 17 -20.65 -3.52 -15.00
N PHE A 18 -20.18 -3.96 -13.84
CA PHE A 18 -18.77 -4.32 -13.64
C PHE A 18 -18.34 -5.53 -14.50
N GLN A 19 -19.21 -6.51 -14.71
CA GLN A 19 -18.96 -7.61 -15.63
C GLN A 19 -18.74 -7.10 -17.05
N LEU A 20 -19.60 -6.20 -17.54
CA LEU A 20 -19.46 -5.58 -18.85
C LEU A 20 -18.18 -4.74 -18.96
N LEU A 21 -17.91 -3.90 -17.95
CA LEU A 21 -16.72 -3.03 -17.90
C LEU A 21 -15.41 -3.84 -17.92
N SER A 22 -15.39 -5.01 -17.30
CA SER A 22 -14.18 -5.84 -17.19
C SER A 22 -13.91 -6.71 -18.43
N LEU A 23 -14.91 -6.95 -19.28
CA LEU A 23 -14.84 -7.89 -20.40
C LEU A 23 -15.34 -7.25 -21.72
N HIS A 24 -14.70 -6.18 -22.16
CA HIS A 24 -14.98 -5.50 -23.45
C HIS A 24 -16.42 -4.99 -23.65
N GLY A 25 -17.27 -4.96 -22.65
CA GLY A 25 -18.70 -4.72 -22.82
C GLY A 25 -19.46 -5.90 -23.43
N GLN A 26 -18.89 -7.10 -23.36
CA GLN A 26 -19.51 -8.30 -23.91
C GLN A 26 -20.65 -8.77 -22.99
N ASN A 27 -21.86 -8.94 -23.58
CA ASN A 27 -23.07 -9.32 -22.85
C ASN A 27 -23.16 -10.81 -22.50
N LYS A 28 -22.15 -11.62 -22.83
CA LYS A 28 -22.13 -13.06 -22.61
C LYS A 28 -20.79 -13.50 -22.04
N ASP A 29 -20.82 -14.16 -20.90
CA ASP A 29 -19.65 -14.70 -20.24
C ASP A 29 -19.15 -16.04 -20.86
N ALA A 30 -17.99 -16.52 -20.38
CA ALA A 30 -17.40 -17.76 -20.87
C ALA A 30 -18.28 -19.00 -20.61
N LEU A 31 -19.00 -19.04 -19.47
CA LEU A 31 -19.89 -20.15 -19.12
C LEU A 31 -21.11 -20.23 -20.03
N ALA A 32 -21.70 -19.09 -20.40
CA ALA A 32 -22.78 -19.03 -21.34
C ALA A 32 -22.36 -19.51 -22.74
N LYS A 33 -21.08 -19.36 -23.13
CA LYS A 33 -20.53 -19.85 -24.40
C LYS A 33 -20.34 -21.37 -24.44
N THR A 34 -20.32 -22.07 -23.34
CA THR A 34 -20.15 -23.54 -23.30
C THR A 34 -21.40 -24.31 -23.75
N ARG A 35 -22.55 -23.64 -23.84
CA ARG A 35 -23.79 -24.28 -24.33
C ARG A 35 -23.73 -24.50 -25.83
N LEU A 36 -24.00 -25.72 -26.28
CA LEU A 36 -24.07 -26.07 -27.70
C LEU A 36 -25.00 -25.12 -28.47
N GLY A 37 -24.49 -24.53 -29.59
CA GLY A 37 -25.23 -23.58 -30.41
C GLY A 37 -25.24 -22.13 -29.88
N ALA A 38 -24.65 -21.83 -28.73
CA ALA A 38 -24.62 -20.50 -28.17
C ALA A 38 -23.38 -19.69 -28.65
N TRP A 39 -23.29 -19.42 -29.95
CA TRP A 39 -22.16 -18.67 -30.53
C TRP A 39 -22.36 -17.14 -30.51
N GLU A 40 -23.61 -16.69 -30.56
CA GLU A 40 -23.94 -15.26 -30.70
C GLU A 40 -23.71 -14.49 -29.40
N TYR A 41 -23.09 -13.34 -29.50
CA TYR A 41 -22.88 -12.36 -28.44
C TYR A 41 -22.83 -10.97 -29.04
N ASP A 42 -22.97 -9.93 -28.20
CA ASP A 42 -22.88 -8.53 -28.58
C ASP A 42 -21.88 -7.79 -27.70
N ILE A 43 -21.27 -6.74 -28.24
CA ILE A 43 -20.47 -5.75 -27.54
C ILE A 43 -21.36 -4.51 -27.35
N VAL A 44 -21.96 -4.39 -26.16
CA VAL A 44 -22.93 -3.32 -25.87
C VAL A 44 -22.28 -1.96 -25.66
N ALA A 45 -20.97 -1.92 -25.35
CA ALA A 45 -20.18 -0.71 -25.21
C ALA A 45 -18.67 -1.00 -25.31
N PRO A 46 -17.83 -0.04 -25.76
CA PRO A 46 -16.38 -0.23 -25.91
C PRO A 46 -15.66 -0.12 -24.56
N TYR A 47 -15.74 -1.15 -23.74
CA TYR A 47 -15.14 -1.20 -22.42
C TYR A 47 -13.79 -1.92 -22.38
N TYR A 48 -13.23 -2.07 -21.17
CA TYR A 48 -11.87 -2.56 -20.93
C TYR A 48 -11.77 -4.10 -21.00
N LYS A 49 -10.54 -4.59 -21.12
CA LYS A 49 -10.18 -5.99 -20.90
C LYS A 49 -9.35 -6.11 -19.63
N CYS A 50 -9.99 -6.38 -18.50
CA CYS A 50 -9.36 -6.47 -17.20
C CYS A 50 -9.95 -7.57 -16.29
N ASN A 51 -10.59 -8.57 -16.88
CA ASN A 51 -11.11 -9.72 -16.14
C ASN A 51 -9.98 -10.53 -15.48
N MET A 52 -10.26 -11.06 -14.31
CA MET A 52 -9.37 -11.97 -13.59
C MET A 52 -9.37 -13.34 -14.27
N THR A 53 -8.19 -13.93 -14.43
CA THR A 53 -8.07 -15.32 -14.91
C THR A 53 -8.23 -16.30 -13.75
N ASP A 54 -8.59 -17.55 -14.02
CA ASP A 54 -8.79 -18.58 -12.98
C ASP A 54 -7.52 -18.85 -12.16
N ILE A 55 -6.35 -18.83 -12.82
CA ILE A 55 -5.04 -18.95 -12.13
C ILE A 55 -4.88 -17.81 -11.09
N MET A 56 -5.24 -16.61 -11.50
CA MET A 56 -5.11 -15.45 -10.60
C MET A 56 -6.16 -15.49 -9.49
N ALA A 57 -7.35 -15.97 -9.77
CA ALA A 57 -8.39 -16.18 -8.76
C ALA A 57 -7.95 -17.23 -7.73
N ALA A 58 -7.40 -18.35 -8.15
CA ALA A 58 -6.88 -19.39 -7.26
C ALA A 58 -5.77 -18.86 -6.32
N ILE A 59 -4.83 -18.07 -6.84
CA ILE A 59 -3.81 -17.40 -6.01
C ILE A 59 -4.48 -16.43 -5.02
N GLY A 60 -5.48 -15.67 -5.48
CA GLY A 60 -6.22 -14.75 -4.64
C GLY A 60 -6.94 -15.45 -3.49
N MET A 61 -7.60 -16.56 -3.76
CA MET A 61 -8.28 -17.38 -2.74
C MET A 61 -7.31 -17.89 -1.68
N ALA A 62 -6.18 -18.48 -2.07
CA ALA A 62 -5.16 -18.94 -1.14
C ALA A 62 -4.57 -17.81 -0.26
N GLN A 63 -4.44 -16.59 -0.79
CA GLN A 63 -4.04 -15.43 -0.01
C GLN A 63 -5.14 -14.95 0.93
N PHE A 64 -6.39 -15.01 0.49
CA PHE A 64 -7.53 -14.59 1.30
C PHE A 64 -7.72 -15.47 2.54
N GLU A 65 -7.53 -16.78 2.43
CA GLU A 65 -7.56 -17.71 3.57
C GLU A 65 -6.53 -17.34 4.65
N ARG A 66 -5.39 -16.78 4.26
CA ARG A 66 -4.30 -16.35 5.15
C ARG A 66 -4.43 -14.91 5.63
N TYR A 67 -5.37 -14.14 5.09
CA TYR A 67 -5.41 -12.68 5.25
C TYR A 67 -5.55 -12.25 6.71
N ALA A 68 -6.40 -12.90 7.50
CA ALA A 68 -6.61 -12.56 8.90
C ALA A 68 -5.31 -12.68 9.73
N GLY A 69 -4.55 -13.77 9.53
CA GLY A 69 -3.25 -13.96 10.19
C GLY A 69 -2.20 -12.94 9.75
N MET A 70 -2.17 -12.60 8.45
CA MET A 70 -1.28 -11.57 7.94
C MET A 70 -1.60 -10.18 8.50
N LEU A 71 -2.88 -9.86 8.66
CA LEU A 71 -3.34 -8.61 9.26
C LEU A 71 -2.94 -8.51 10.73
N SER A 72 -3.18 -9.57 11.50
CA SER A 72 -2.80 -9.64 12.93
C SER A 72 -1.29 -9.44 13.11
N ARG A 73 -0.46 -10.08 12.27
CA ARG A 73 1.01 -9.92 12.35
C ARG A 73 1.45 -8.49 12.06
N ARG A 74 0.86 -7.83 11.05
CA ARG A 74 1.16 -6.42 10.76
C ARG A 74 0.78 -5.50 11.92
N GLN A 75 -0.38 -5.71 12.53
CA GLN A 75 -0.84 -4.94 13.69
C GLN A 75 0.06 -5.12 14.90
N GLU A 76 0.57 -6.34 15.12
CA GLU A 76 1.54 -6.63 16.18
C GLU A 76 2.85 -5.85 15.97
N ILE A 77 3.42 -5.88 14.76
CA ILE A 77 4.64 -5.13 14.44
C ILE A 77 4.42 -3.62 14.63
N ILE A 78 3.30 -3.09 14.14
CA ILE A 78 2.93 -1.67 14.32
C ILE A 78 2.89 -1.30 15.80
N ARG A 79 2.30 -2.15 16.64
CA ARG A 79 2.23 -1.90 18.08
C ARG A 79 3.62 -1.83 18.70
N ARG A 80 4.51 -2.77 18.37
CA ARG A 80 5.91 -2.78 18.85
C ARG A 80 6.68 -1.54 18.42
N TYR A 81 6.53 -1.12 17.15
CA TYR A 81 7.13 0.13 16.67
C TYR A 81 6.59 1.35 17.41
N ASN A 82 5.28 1.45 17.61
CA ASN A 82 4.66 2.55 18.33
C ASN A 82 5.16 2.62 19.79
N GLU A 83 5.25 1.49 20.48
CA GLU A 83 5.76 1.39 21.85
C GLU A 83 7.23 1.85 21.94
N ALA A 84 8.06 1.37 21.02
CA ALA A 84 9.48 1.73 20.99
C ALA A 84 9.72 3.22 20.68
N LEU A 85 8.84 3.84 19.88
CA LEU A 85 8.99 5.24 19.45
C LEU A 85 8.24 6.25 20.35
N ALA A 86 7.46 5.78 21.32
CA ALA A 86 6.58 6.63 22.14
C ALA A 86 7.29 7.76 22.91
N THR A 87 8.56 7.58 23.26
CA THR A 87 9.37 8.57 24.02
C THR A 87 10.19 9.52 23.13
N TYR A 88 10.20 9.29 21.81
CA TYR A 88 10.95 10.09 20.85
C TYR A 88 10.08 11.18 20.23
N ARG A 89 10.71 12.22 19.68
CA ARG A 89 10.01 13.28 18.94
C ARG A 89 9.59 12.83 17.56
N THR A 90 8.71 11.81 17.55
CA THR A 90 8.20 11.18 16.33
C THR A 90 6.68 11.37 16.22
N GLN A 91 6.18 11.27 15.00
CA GLN A 91 4.76 11.19 14.70
C GLN A 91 4.53 9.99 13.78
N THR A 92 3.67 9.09 14.19
CA THR A 92 3.26 7.91 13.40
C THR A 92 1.84 8.06 12.90
N LEU A 93 1.45 7.25 11.92
CA LEU A 93 0.06 7.17 11.51
C LEU A 93 -0.76 6.47 12.61
N ASN A 94 -1.99 6.96 12.81
CA ASN A 94 -2.94 6.28 13.68
C ASN A 94 -3.54 5.08 12.93
N HIS A 95 -2.94 3.91 13.11
CA HIS A 95 -3.38 2.67 12.47
C HIS A 95 -4.59 2.02 13.15
N LEU A 96 -4.82 2.34 14.42
CA LEU A 96 -5.85 1.72 15.27
C LEU A 96 -6.51 2.82 16.09
N ASN A 97 -7.77 3.10 15.82
CA ASN A 97 -8.60 3.96 16.67
C ASN A 97 -10.00 3.35 16.81
N GLY A 98 -10.88 4.01 17.57
CA GLY A 98 -12.24 3.49 17.80
C GLY A 98 -13.10 3.38 16.54
N ASP A 99 -12.76 4.10 15.48
CA ASP A 99 -13.58 4.21 14.27
C ASP A 99 -13.04 3.37 13.11
N HIS A 100 -11.74 3.05 13.10
CA HIS A 100 -11.14 2.28 12.02
C HIS A 100 -9.92 1.45 12.45
N ILE A 101 -9.66 0.40 11.69
CA ILE A 101 -8.47 -0.44 11.77
C ILE A 101 -7.80 -0.42 10.41
N SER A 102 -6.55 0.07 10.37
CA SER A 102 -5.74 0.05 9.16
C SER A 102 -5.27 -1.35 8.82
N SER A 103 -5.15 -1.65 7.51
CA SER A 103 -4.52 -2.89 7.04
C SER A 103 -3.01 -2.97 7.32
N GLY A 104 -2.40 -1.89 7.80
CA GLY A 104 -0.97 -1.84 8.09
C GLY A 104 -0.11 -2.06 6.84
N HIS A 105 -0.44 -1.40 5.72
CA HIS A 105 0.31 -1.57 4.47
C HIS A 105 1.72 -1.02 4.58
N LEU A 106 1.87 0.18 5.16
CA LEU A 106 3.14 0.88 5.37
C LEU A 106 3.22 1.37 6.82
N TYR A 107 4.42 1.42 7.38
CA TYR A 107 4.67 2.08 8.65
C TYR A 107 5.51 3.33 8.42
N LEU A 108 4.84 4.48 8.41
CA LEU A 108 5.44 5.79 8.23
C LEU A 108 5.69 6.44 9.59
N VAL A 109 6.92 6.91 9.79
CA VAL A 109 7.30 7.68 10.97
C VAL A 109 7.93 9.01 10.54
N ARG A 110 7.43 10.11 11.10
CA ARG A 110 8.03 11.43 10.93
C ARG A 110 8.95 11.74 12.10
N LEU A 111 10.12 12.27 11.81
CA LEU A 111 11.09 12.75 12.79
C LEU A 111 10.94 14.27 12.90
N LEU A 112 10.19 14.73 13.92
CA LEU A 112 9.70 16.11 14.01
C LEU A 112 10.79 17.16 14.21
N ASP A 113 11.98 16.76 14.65
CA ASP A 113 13.14 17.62 14.91
C ASP A 113 14.24 17.49 13.87
N LYS A 114 14.06 16.69 12.81
CA LYS A 114 15.07 16.43 11.79
C LYS A 114 14.75 17.14 10.48
N SER A 115 15.81 17.64 9.82
CA SER A 115 15.75 18.16 8.46
C SER A 115 15.67 17.03 7.42
N ILE A 116 15.46 17.40 6.15
CA ILE A 116 15.45 16.43 5.03
C ILE A 116 16.83 15.79 4.84
N GLU A 117 17.93 16.53 5.07
CA GLU A 117 19.29 16.03 4.99
C GLU A 117 19.56 15.02 6.09
N GLN A 118 19.21 15.34 7.33
CA GLN A 118 19.34 14.44 8.48
C GLN A 118 18.49 13.17 8.29
N ARG A 119 17.27 13.30 7.77
CA ARG A 119 16.43 12.16 7.42
C ARG A 119 17.11 11.25 6.39
N ASN A 120 17.72 11.85 5.35
CA ASN A 120 18.43 11.09 4.32
C ASN A 120 19.66 10.36 4.88
N GLU A 121 20.41 11.01 5.78
CA GLU A 121 21.54 10.38 6.48
C GLU A 121 21.09 9.18 7.34
N ILE A 122 19.95 9.31 8.03
CA ILE A 122 19.39 8.21 8.82
C ILE A 122 19.05 7.02 7.91
N ILE A 123 18.46 7.26 6.73
CA ILE A 123 18.17 6.19 5.76
C ILE A 123 19.46 5.50 5.30
N ILE A 124 20.53 6.26 5.05
CA ILE A 124 21.84 5.71 4.66
C ILE A 124 22.41 4.85 5.80
N LYS A 125 22.43 5.35 7.02
CA LYS A 125 22.92 4.60 8.20
C LYS A 125 22.12 3.33 8.45
N MET A 126 20.79 3.35 8.23
CA MET A 126 19.96 2.15 8.29
C MET A 126 20.34 1.12 7.22
N ALA A 127 20.58 1.60 5.99
CA ALA A 127 21.01 0.75 4.88
C ALA A 127 22.40 0.11 5.13
N GLU A 128 23.34 0.82 5.74
CA GLU A 128 24.64 0.30 6.17
C GLU A 128 24.52 -0.83 7.20
N ARG A 129 23.43 -0.83 7.98
CA ARG A 129 23.08 -1.90 8.91
C ARG A 129 22.18 -2.99 8.28
N GLY A 130 22.04 -3.00 6.95
CA GLY A 130 21.24 -3.98 6.22
C GLY A 130 19.72 -3.79 6.32
N ILE A 131 19.25 -2.64 6.79
CA ILE A 131 17.82 -2.34 6.95
C ILE A 131 17.35 -1.41 5.83
N ALA A 132 16.48 -1.92 4.96
CA ALA A 132 15.92 -1.15 3.85
C ALA A 132 14.78 -0.24 4.30
N CYS A 133 15.07 1.05 4.47
CA CYS A 133 14.07 2.08 4.67
C CYS A 133 13.68 2.76 3.35
N ASN A 134 12.53 3.42 3.33
CA ASN A 134 12.06 4.16 2.15
C ASN A 134 11.36 5.46 2.58
N VAL A 135 10.83 6.18 1.59
CA VAL A 135 9.97 7.36 1.78
C VAL A 135 8.74 7.22 0.91
N HIS A 136 7.54 7.31 1.50
CA HIS A 136 6.27 7.15 0.79
C HIS A 136 5.36 8.39 0.97
N TYR A 137 5.38 9.36 0.02
CA TYR A 137 6.21 9.42 -1.18
C TYR A 137 6.76 10.83 -1.39
N LYS A 138 7.79 10.98 -2.24
CA LYS A 138 8.18 12.32 -2.74
C LYS A 138 6.98 12.93 -3.46
N PRO A 139 6.51 14.13 -3.08
CA PRO A 139 5.34 14.77 -3.68
C PRO A 139 5.46 14.94 -5.19
N LEU A 140 4.36 14.72 -5.92
CA LEU A 140 4.34 14.85 -7.39
C LEU A 140 4.84 16.20 -7.90
N PRO A 141 4.49 17.36 -7.27
CA PRO A 141 5.04 18.66 -7.67
C PRO A 141 6.56 18.76 -7.63
N MET A 142 7.24 17.89 -6.88
CA MET A 142 8.72 17.82 -6.83
C MET A 142 9.33 16.95 -7.93
N MET A 143 8.52 16.21 -8.68
CA MET A 143 8.99 15.34 -9.77
C MET A 143 9.18 16.15 -11.05
N THR A 144 10.21 15.82 -11.84
CA THR A 144 10.56 16.56 -13.07
C THR A 144 9.39 16.71 -14.05
N ALA A 145 8.65 15.63 -14.28
CA ALA A 145 7.50 15.65 -15.19
C ALA A 145 6.40 16.63 -14.76
N TYR A 146 6.12 16.70 -13.46
CA TYR A 146 5.08 17.58 -12.93
C TYR A 146 5.53 19.04 -12.84
N LYS A 147 6.82 19.28 -12.53
CA LYS A 147 7.43 20.63 -12.64
C LYS A 147 7.32 21.17 -14.05
N ALA A 148 7.54 20.33 -15.06
CA ALA A 148 7.40 20.72 -16.48
C ALA A 148 5.95 21.07 -16.86
N LEU A 149 4.96 20.61 -16.10
CA LEU A 149 3.54 20.99 -16.24
C LEU A 149 3.16 22.24 -15.44
N GLY A 150 4.12 22.90 -14.77
CA GLY A 150 3.89 24.14 -14.02
C GLY A 150 3.53 23.93 -12.55
N PHE A 151 3.58 22.71 -12.00
CA PHE A 151 3.37 22.48 -10.57
C PHE A 151 4.59 22.91 -9.74
N ASP A 152 4.33 23.64 -8.63
CA ASP A 152 5.37 24.01 -7.66
C ASP A 152 5.00 23.42 -6.27
N ILE A 153 5.98 22.88 -5.58
CA ILE A 153 5.80 22.33 -4.22
C ILE A 153 5.41 23.41 -3.20
N ALA A 154 5.75 24.67 -3.45
CA ALA A 154 5.38 25.78 -2.59
C ALA A 154 3.84 25.94 -2.43
N ASP A 155 3.08 25.52 -3.45
CA ASP A 155 1.60 25.53 -3.43
C ASP A 155 1.03 24.37 -2.60
N TYR A 156 1.86 23.42 -2.16
CA TYR A 156 1.47 22.20 -1.47
C TYR A 156 2.21 22.01 -0.13
N PRO A 157 2.12 22.99 0.81
CA PRO A 157 2.93 22.97 2.05
C PRO A 157 2.65 21.74 2.92
N ASN A 158 1.43 21.23 2.96
CA ASN A 158 1.08 20.04 3.74
C ASN A 158 1.76 18.78 3.18
N ALA A 159 1.82 18.64 1.86
CA ALA A 159 2.51 17.52 1.21
C ALA A 159 4.02 17.56 1.46
N TYR A 160 4.62 18.75 1.39
CA TYR A 160 6.04 18.94 1.71
C TYR A 160 6.32 18.64 3.19
N ASN A 161 5.49 19.16 4.10
CA ASN A 161 5.64 18.94 5.53
C ASN A 161 5.54 17.47 5.92
N GLN A 162 4.70 16.70 5.24
CA GLN A 162 4.63 15.25 5.46
C GLN A 162 5.89 14.54 4.95
N TYR A 163 6.41 14.95 3.80
CA TYR A 163 7.50 14.29 3.10
C TYR A 163 8.88 14.55 3.72
N HIS A 164 9.18 15.80 4.13
CA HIS A 164 10.57 16.24 4.36
C HIS A 164 11.28 15.48 5.48
N ASN A 165 10.57 14.96 6.46
CA ASN A 165 11.12 14.25 7.62
C ASN A 165 10.50 12.86 7.85
N GLU A 166 9.85 12.30 6.83
CA GLU A 166 9.23 10.97 6.90
C GLU A 166 10.23 9.89 6.51
N ILE A 167 10.21 8.78 7.25
CA ILE A 167 10.89 7.51 6.94
C ILE A 167 9.85 6.40 7.04
N THR A 168 9.86 5.49 6.08
CA THR A 168 9.07 4.27 6.14
C THR A 168 9.93 3.10 6.59
N LEU A 169 9.60 2.53 7.74
CA LEU A 169 10.27 1.33 8.28
C LEU A 169 9.73 0.04 7.63
N PRO A 170 10.52 -1.04 7.59
CA PRO A 170 10.09 -2.33 7.07
C PRO A 170 8.83 -2.84 7.79
N LEU A 171 7.80 -3.20 7.02
CA LEU A 171 6.57 -3.79 7.55
C LEU A 171 6.02 -4.85 6.60
N HIS A 172 6.30 -6.12 6.89
CA HIS A 172 5.73 -7.26 6.17
C HIS A 172 5.64 -8.49 7.07
N THR A 173 4.80 -9.42 6.68
CA THR A 173 4.44 -10.59 7.50
C THR A 173 5.54 -11.65 7.66
N SER A 174 6.63 -11.52 6.90
CA SER A 174 7.78 -12.44 7.01
C SER A 174 8.86 -11.94 7.96
N LEU A 175 8.71 -10.74 8.57
CA LEU A 175 9.61 -10.30 9.63
C LEU A 175 9.41 -11.19 10.86
N THR A 176 10.52 -11.79 11.35
CA THR A 176 10.54 -12.47 12.65
C THR A 176 10.50 -11.47 13.79
N ASP A 177 10.39 -11.95 15.02
CA ASP A 177 10.44 -11.07 16.20
C ASP A 177 11.83 -10.48 16.39
N GLU A 178 12.84 -11.26 16.07
CA GLU A 178 14.24 -10.84 16.07
C GLU A 178 14.51 -9.77 15.02
N ASP A 179 13.94 -9.91 13.81
CA ASP A 179 14.05 -8.88 12.76
C ASP A 179 13.41 -7.57 13.20
N VAL A 180 12.22 -7.63 13.80
CA VAL A 180 11.51 -6.44 14.31
C VAL A 180 12.34 -5.75 15.39
N GLU A 181 12.88 -6.50 16.34
CA GLU A 181 13.74 -5.96 17.40
C GLU A 181 15.03 -5.36 16.85
N TYR A 182 15.62 -6.01 15.84
CA TYR A 182 16.79 -5.51 15.15
C TYR A 182 16.51 -4.17 14.45
N VAL A 183 15.37 -4.02 13.77
CA VAL A 183 14.95 -2.75 13.18
C VAL A 183 14.76 -1.68 14.25
N ILE A 184 14.06 -2.00 15.34
CA ILE A 184 13.78 -1.07 16.45
C ILE A 184 15.09 -0.56 17.06
N SER A 185 15.95 -1.48 17.50
CA SER A 185 17.18 -1.13 18.22
C SER A 185 18.12 -0.26 17.38
N ASN A 186 18.26 -0.60 16.09
CA ASN A 186 19.11 0.17 15.18
C ASN A 186 18.51 1.54 14.85
N PHE A 187 17.19 1.62 14.61
CA PHE A 187 16.53 2.89 14.32
C PHE A 187 16.60 3.84 15.51
N VAL A 188 16.29 3.35 16.70
CA VAL A 188 16.35 4.12 17.96
C VAL A 188 17.79 4.61 18.23
N ASP A 189 18.80 3.74 18.08
CA ASP A 189 20.21 4.13 18.26
C ASP A 189 20.60 5.28 17.32
N ILE A 190 20.21 5.20 16.04
CA ILE A 190 20.56 6.22 15.03
C ILE A 190 19.85 7.56 15.27
N ILE A 191 18.55 7.55 15.62
CA ILE A 191 17.80 8.80 15.84
C ILE A 191 18.14 9.49 17.16
N SER A 192 18.76 8.78 18.09
CA SER A 192 19.19 9.31 19.39
C SER A 192 20.54 10.03 19.36
N GLN A 193 21.27 9.92 18.25
CA GLN A 193 22.53 10.63 17.98
C GLN A 193 22.27 12.04 17.44
#